data_a854131862839cf635b757d3f9d1da4e
#
_entry.id   a854131862839cf635b757d3f9d1da4e
#
_cell.length_a   1.000
_cell.length_b   1.000
_cell.length_c   1.000
_cell.angle_alpha   90.00
_cell.angle_beta   90.00
_cell.angle_gamma   90.00
#
_symmetry.space_group_name_H-M   'P 1'
#
loop_
_entity.id
_entity.type
_entity.pdbx_description
1 polymer ?
#
loop_
_entity_poly.entity_id
_entity_poly.type
_entity_poly.pdbx_seq_one_letter_code
_entity_poly.pdbx_strand_id
1 'polypeptide(L)'
;FKRMKDEWTGLVEQADPPIRAKAAEIAVAHAHYLSIEFYRIVRIDPHAEEFLSNEQVERQLKSAMERWIINVLSAQVDDVERLIQIQHTVAEVHARIGIPVEIVEMGFRVLKKILYPVIFSSDYSAAEKLQVYHFSINSIDIAMEVMTRAFTFSDSSASKEDENYRIFSLLENAEEEK
;
A
#
# COMPACT_ATOMS: atom_id res chain seq x y z
N PHE A 1 13.67 -10.97 -4.92
CA PHE A 1 12.79 -10.63 -3.79
C PHE A 1 13.38 -10.96 -2.41
N LYS A 2 14.34 -11.86 -2.32
CA LYS A 2 14.99 -12.23 -1.05
C LYS A 2 15.61 -11.02 -0.32
N ARG A 3 16.33 -10.16 -1.04
CA ARG A 3 16.92 -8.94 -0.45
C ARG A 3 15.87 -8.04 0.20
N MET A 4 14.76 -7.79 -0.48
CA MET A 4 13.67 -6.94 0.04
C MET A 4 12.99 -7.56 1.26
N LYS A 5 12.81 -8.88 1.25
CA LYS A 5 12.32 -9.62 2.42
C LYS A 5 13.25 -9.47 3.62
N ASP A 6 14.56 -9.64 3.39
CA ASP A 6 15.56 -9.50 4.44
C ASP A 6 15.61 -8.06 4.99
N GLU A 7 15.52 -7.06 4.12
CA GLU A 7 15.47 -5.65 4.52
C GLU A 7 14.21 -5.33 5.34
N TRP A 8 13.04 -5.81 4.91
CA TRP A 8 11.81 -5.58 5.65
C TRP A 8 11.82 -6.26 7.00
N THR A 9 12.28 -7.50 7.05
CA THR A 9 12.47 -8.23 8.31
C THR A 9 13.40 -7.45 9.25
N GLY A 10 14.55 -7.00 8.75
CA GLY A 10 15.51 -6.20 9.52
C GLY A 10 14.91 -4.88 10.01
N LEU A 11 14.12 -4.19 9.19
CA LEU A 11 13.42 -2.97 9.58
C LEU A 11 12.48 -3.20 10.77
N VAL A 12 11.69 -4.27 10.72
CA VAL A 12 10.75 -4.63 11.79
C VAL A 12 11.50 -5.05 13.06
N GLU A 13 12.54 -5.87 12.95
CA GLU A 13 13.33 -6.33 14.09
C GLU A 13 14.08 -5.20 14.81
N GLN A 14 14.58 -4.22 14.06
CA GLN A 14 15.34 -3.09 14.60
C GLN A 14 14.46 -2.00 15.21
N ALA A 15 13.19 -1.93 14.83
CA ALA A 15 12.27 -0.95 15.40
C ALA A 15 11.87 -1.34 16.82
N ASP A 16 11.89 -0.39 17.74
CA ASP A 16 11.43 -0.61 19.10
C ASP A 16 9.94 -1.02 19.09
N PRO A 17 9.56 -2.05 19.88
CA PRO A 17 8.16 -2.50 19.94
C PRO A 17 7.14 -1.38 20.22
N PRO A 18 7.40 -0.40 21.13
CA PRO A 18 6.49 0.74 21.30
C PRO A 18 6.33 1.61 20.05
N ILE A 19 7.36 1.75 19.24
CA ILE A 19 7.32 2.52 17.99
C ILE A 19 6.48 1.78 16.95
N ARG A 20 6.64 0.46 16.83
CA ARG A 20 5.79 -0.37 15.96
C ARG A 20 4.32 -0.31 16.39
N ALA A 21 4.05 -0.36 17.68
CA ALA A 21 2.70 -0.21 18.22
C ALA A 21 2.08 1.14 17.87
N LYS A 22 2.85 2.23 17.97
CA LYS A 22 2.41 3.58 17.59
C LYS A 22 2.14 3.71 16.09
N ALA A 23 2.99 3.13 15.25
CA ALA A 23 2.75 3.09 13.80
C ALA A 23 1.45 2.35 13.46
N ALA A 24 1.20 1.21 14.10
CA ALA A 24 -0.05 0.45 13.96
C ALA A 24 -1.26 1.26 14.43
N GLU A 25 -1.16 1.96 15.55
CA GLU A 25 -2.22 2.83 16.08
C GLU A 25 -2.57 3.96 15.10
N ILE A 26 -1.57 4.63 14.53
CA ILE A 26 -1.75 5.65 13.48
C ILE A 26 -2.47 5.05 12.27
N ALA A 27 -2.04 3.89 11.81
CA ALA A 27 -2.64 3.23 10.66
C ALA A 27 -4.12 2.92 10.89
N VAL A 28 -4.47 2.27 12.01
CA VAL A 28 -5.85 1.90 12.33
C VAL A 28 -6.74 3.13 12.49
N ALA A 29 -6.25 4.16 13.19
CA ALA A 29 -7.01 5.38 13.43
C ALA A 29 -7.26 6.21 12.16
N HIS A 30 -6.33 6.18 11.19
CA HIS A 30 -6.34 7.10 10.05
C HIS A 30 -6.45 6.43 8.67
N ALA A 31 -6.51 5.10 8.57
CA ALA A 31 -6.56 4.40 7.29
C ALA A 31 -7.72 4.86 6.41
N HIS A 32 -8.89 5.07 7.00
CA HIS A 32 -10.08 5.55 6.29
C HIS A 32 -9.85 6.95 5.70
N TYR A 33 -9.40 7.90 6.52
CA TYR A 33 -9.05 9.25 6.06
C TYR A 33 -7.98 9.23 4.98
N LEU A 34 -6.91 8.46 5.18
CA LEU A 34 -5.81 8.37 4.24
C LEU A 34 -6.25 7.79 2.89
N SER A 35 -7.13 6.79 2.90
CA SER A 35 -7.63 6.20 1.65
C SER A 35 -8.49 7.18 0.85
N ILE A 36 -9.37 7.92 1.51
CA ILE A 36 -10.22 8.95 0.87
C ILE A 36 -9.34 10.05 0.28
N GLU A 37 -8.42 10.58 1.05
CA GLU A 37 -7.54 11.67 0.64
C GLU A 37 -6.58 11.23 -0.48
N PHE A 38 -6.07 10.02 -0.41
CA PHE A 38 -5.24 9.42 -1.45
C PHE A 38 -5.96 9.43 -2.81
N TYR A 39 -7.16 8.88 -2.88
CA TYR A 39 -7.90 8.83 -4.14
C TYR A 39 -8.36 10.22 -4.61
N ARG A 40 -8.71 11.10 -3.69
CA ARG A 40 -9.04 12.50 -4.02
C ARG A 40 -7.90 13.18 -4.77
N ILE A 41 -6.67 12.99 -4.32
CA ILE A 41 -5.48 13.62 -4.92
C ILE A 41 -5.07 12.91 -6.21
N VAL A 42 -5.03 11.58 -6.20
CA VAL A 42 -4.64 10.78 -7.38
C VAL A 42 -5.59 11.03 -8.56
N ARG A 43 -6.88 11.19 -8.31
CA ARG A 43 -7.89 11.48 -9.35
C ARG A 43 -7.76 12.85 -10.00
N ILE A 44 -6.96 13.77 -9.46
CA ILE A 44 -6.65 15.03 -10.11
C ILE A 44 -5.89 14.80 -11.43
N ASP A 45 -5.08 13.74 -11.49
CA ASP A 45 -4.44 13.34 -12.74
C ASP A 45 -5.49 12.73 -13.69
N PRO A 46 -5.68 13.31 -14.91
CA PRO A 46 -6.70 12.83 -15.84
C PRO A 46 -6.49 11.37 -16.28
N HIS A 47 -5.24 10.92 -16.35
CA HIS A 47 -4.90 9.55 -16.72
C HIS A 47 -5.30 8.57 -15.62
N ALA A 48 -5.06 8.91 -14.36
CA ALA A 48 -5.52 8.12 -13.24
C ALA A 48 -7.04 8.07 -13.14
N GLU A 49 -7.72 9.19 -13.42
CA GLU A 49 -9.19 9.27 -13.39
C GLU A 49 -9.84 8.29 -14.38
N GLU A 50 -9.24 8.00 -15.52
CA GLU A 50 -9.75 7.01 -16.47
C GLU A 50 -9.93 5.63 -15.84
N PHE A 51 -9.05 5.23 -14.91
CA PHE A 51 -9.14 3.95 -14.21
C PHE A 51 -10.05 3.98 -12.97
N LEU A 52 -10.37 5.17 -12.46
CA LEU A 52 -11.07 5.36 -11.18
C LEU A 52 -12.47 5.94 -11.33
N SER A 53 -12.96 6.13 -12.55
CA SER A 53 -14.25 6.76 -12.84
C SER A 53 -15.47 5.88 -12.48
N ASN A 54 -15.29 4.57 -12.30
CA ASN A 54 -16.36 3.65 -11.91
C ASN A 54 -16.55 3.67 -10.40
N GLU A 55 -17.74 4.04 -9.92
CA GLU A 55 -18.07 4.17 -8.51
C GLU A 55 -17.89 2.87 -7.71
N GLN A 56 -18.21 1.72 -8.29
CA GLN A 56 -18.03 0.42 -7.65
C GLN A 56 -16.55 0.08 -7.49
N VAL A 57 -15.74 0.32 -8.54
CA VAL A 57 -14.29 0.15 -8.51
C VAL A 57 -13.68 1.07 -7.45
N GLU A 58 -14.10 2.34 -7.40
CA GLU A 58 -13.63 3.30 -6.41
C GLU A 58 -13.89 2.83 -4.97
N ARG A 59 -15.08 2.33 -4.66
CA ARG A 59 -15.39 1.81 -3.32
C ARG A 59 -14.53 0.62 -2.93
N GLN A 60 -14.35 -0.34 -3.83
CA GLN A 60 -13.52 -1.52 -3.60
C GLN A 60 -12.05 -1.15 -3.41
N LEU A 61 -11.54 -0.21 -4.22
CA LEU A 61 -10.17 0.26 -4.12
C LEU A 61 -9.91 1.03 -2.81
N LYS A 62 -10.86 1.85 -2.35
CA LYS A 62 -10.75 2.53 -1.05
C LYS A 62 -10.64 1.54 0.10
N SER A 63 -11.51 0.52 0.12
CA SER A 63 -11.47 -0.54 1.14
C SER A 63 -10.16 -1.33 1.08
N ALA A 64 -9.71 -1.69 -0.11
CA ALA A 64 -8.42 -2.36 -0.31
C ALA A 64 -7.24 -1.49 0.15
N MET A 65 -7.29 -0.18 -0.12
CA MET A 65 -6.25 0.76 0.31
C MET A 65 -6.19 0.90 1.83
N GLU A 66 -7.33 0.94 2.51
CA GLU A 66 -7.37 0.93 3.98
C GLU A 66 -6.67 -0.30 4.56
N ARG A 67 -6.99 -1.49 4.06
CA ARG A 67 -6.35 -2.74 4.47
C ARG A 67 -4.86 -2.75 4.18
N TRP A 68 -4.46 -2.26 3.00
CA TRP A 68 -3.06 -2.17 2.61
C TRP A 68 -2.26 -1.28 3.58
N ILE A 69 -2.79 -0.09 3.89
CA ILE A 69 -2.17 0.85 4.83
C ILE A 69 -1.98 0.21 6.21
N ILE A 70 -3.04 -0.41 6.74
CA ILE A 70 -2.99 -1.09 8.04
C ILE A 70 -1.95 -2.22 8.03
N ASN A 71 -1.95 -3.06 7.01
CA ASN A 71 -1.03 -4.18 6.90
C ASN A 71 0.44 -3.73 6.84
N VAL A 72 0.74 -2.76 5.99
CA VAL A 72 2.13 -2.30 5.78
C VAL A 72 2.68 -1.56 6.99
N LEU A 73 1.86 -0.73 7.65
CA LEU A 73 2.27 0.05 8.81
C LEU A 73 2.22 -0.74 10.14
N SER A 74 1.51 -1.87 10.16
CA SER A 74 1.41 -2.76 11.32
C SER A 74 2.31 -4.00 11.19
N ALA A 75 3.31 -3.98 10.32
CA ALA A 75 4.16 -5.12 10.02
C ALA A 75 4.83 -5.72 11.26
N GLN A 76 4.74 -7.03 11.40
CA GLN A 76 5.48 -7.85 12.36
C GLN A 76 6.43 -8.78 11.60
N VAL A 77 7.43 -9.34 12.27
CA VAL A 77 8.41 -10.23 11.63
C VAL A 77 7.73 -11.39 10.90
N ASP A 78 6.76 -12.02 11.54
CA ASP A 78 6.04 -13.18 10.99
C ASP A 78 5.10 -12.81 9.81
N ASP A 79 4.81 -11.52 9.63
CA ASP A 79 3.96 -11.03 8.55
C ASP A 79 4.73 -10.77 7.25
N VAL A 80 6.05 -10.63 7.28
CA VAL A 80 6.83 -10.12 6.14
C VAL A 80 6.62 -10.96 4.88
N GLU A 81 6.61 -12.29 5.00
CA GLU A 81 6.34 -13.17 3.86
C GLU A 81 4.96 -12.89 3.24
N ARG A 82 3.93 -12.78 4.07
CA ARG A 82 2.57 -12.44 3.64
C ARG A 82 2.51 -11.06 3.00
N LEU A 83 3.22 -10.08 3.56
CA LEU A 83 3.28 -8.74 3.01
C LEU A 83 3.93 -8.70 1.62
N ILE A 84 4.97 -9.50 1.39
CA ILE A 84 5.58 -9.68 0.08
C ILE A 84 4.54 -10.24 -0.92
N GLN A 85 3.78 -11.27 -0.54
CA GLN A 85 2.75 -11.85 -1.38
C GLN A 85 1.61 -10.87 -1.70
N ILE A 86 1.22 -10.03 -0.74
CA ILE A 86 0.24 -8.96 -0.97
C ILE A 86 0.73 -8.02 -2.07
N GLN A 87 2.01 -7.61 -2.05
CA GLN A 87 2.54 -6.72 -3.07
C GLN A 87 2.55 -7.36 -4.47
N HIS A 88 2.83 -8.65 -4.56
CA HIS A 88 2.71 -9.40 -5.81
C HIS A 88 1.27 -9.39 -6.35
N THR A 89 0.30 -9.66 -5.49
CA THR A 89 -1.12 -9.65 -5.88
C THR A 89 -1.56 -8.25 -6.35
N VAL A 90 -1.20 -7.21 -5.62
CA VAL A 90 -1.52 -5.82 -5.99
C VAL A 90 -0.88 -5.44 -7.33
N ALA A 91 0.38 -5.82 -7.54
CA ALA A 91 1.08 -5.58 -8.80
C ALA A 91 0.39 -6.28 -9.98
N GLU A 92 -0.03 -7.51 -9.78
CA GLU A 92 -0.76 -8.29 -10.79
C GLU A 92 -2.09 -7.63 -11.18
N VAL A 93 -2.84 -7.15 -10.19
CA VAL A 93 -4.09 -6.41 -10.42
C VAL A 93 -3.84 -5.13 -11.22
N HIS A 94 -2.85 -4.33 -10.82
CA HIS A 94 -2.50 -3.10 -11.53
C HIS A 94 -2.10 -3.36 -12.98
N ALA A 95 -1.26 -4.38 -13.23
CA ALA A 95 -0.84 -4.75 -14.57
C ALA A 95 -2.02 -5.19 -15.44
N ARG A 96 -2.94 -5.95 -14.89
CA ARG A 96 -4.13 -6.42 -15.61
C ARG A 96 -5.11 -5.30 -15.96
N ILE A 97 -5.27 -4.33 -15.08
CA ILE A 97 -6.08 -3.14 -15.35
C ILE A 97 -5.40 -2.25 -16.41
N GLY A 98 -4.09 -2.41 -16.62
CA GLY A 98 -3.31 -1.59 -17.54
C GLY A 98 -2.91 -0.24 -16.95
N ILE A 99 -2.88 -0.12 -15.61
CA ILE A 99 -2.41 1.09 -14.95
C ILE A 99 -0.91 1.23 -15.18
N PRO A 100 -0.43 2.35 -15.75
CA PRO A 100 1.01 2.58 -15.92
C PRO A 100 1.74 2.62 -14.58
N VAL A 101 2.96 2.10 -14.56
CA VAL A 101 3.79 2.08 -13.34
C VAL A 101 4.03 3.50 -12.79
N GLU A 102 4.10 4.50 -13.63
CA GLU A 102 4.26 5.90 -13.26
C GLU A 102 3.10 6.41 -12.39
N ILE A 103 1.89 5.94 -12.66
CA ILE A 103 0.70 6.27 -11.85
C ILE A 103 0.79 5.59 -10.47
N VAL A 104 1.27 4.36 -10.41
CA VAL A 104 1.50 3.63 -9.16
C VAL A 104 2.56 4.34 -8.32
N GLU A 105 3.69 4.73 -8.93
CA GLU A 105 4.76 5.48 -8.28
C GLU A 105 4.29 6.85 -7.76
N MET A 106 3.49 7.56 -8.55
CA MET A 106 2.84 8.80 -8.11
C MET A 106 1.96 8.55 -6.89
N GLY A 107 1.19 7.47 -6.88
CA GLY A 107 0.34 7.07 -5.76
C GLY A 107 1.14 6.88 -4.47
N PHE A 108 2.26 6.19 -4.51
CA PHE A 108 3.14 6.01 -3.34
C PHE A 108 3.67 7.35 -2.81
N ARG A 109 4.07 8.24 -3.70
CA ARG A 109 4.51 9.59 -3.33
C ARG A 109 3.40 10.39 -2.66
N VAL A 110 2.18 10.33 -3.19
CA VAL A 110 0.99 10.96 -2.59
C VAL A 110 0.72 10.39 -1.21
N LEU A 111 0.75 9.08 -1.04
CA LEU A 111 0.53 8.44 0.26
C LEU A 111 1.52 8.92 1.32
N LYS A 112 2.80 8.95 1.00
CA LYS A 112 3.84 9.45 1.92
C LYS A 112 3.60 10.91 2.29
N LYS A 113 3.21 11.74 1.33
CA LYS A 113 2.92 13.16 1.54
C LYS A 113 1.75 13.39 2.49
N ILE A 114 0.67 12.62 2.38
CA ILE A 114 -0.50 12.77 3.25
C ILE A 114 -0.31 12.12 4.63
N LEU A 115 0.53 11.10 4.73
CA LEU A 115 0.86 10.44 5.99
C LEU A 115 1.69 11.34 6.92
N TYR A 116 2.58 12.15 6.38
CA TYR A 116 3.46 13.03 7.14
C TYR A 116 2.70 13.89 8.16
N PRO A 117 1.71 14.73 7.77
CA PRO A 117 0.99 15.55 8.74
C PRO A 117 0.19 14.75 9.76
N VAL A 118 -0.29 13.56 9.40
CA VAL A 118 -1.00 12.67 10.32
C VAL A 118 -0.08 12.23 11.47
N ILE A 119 1.13 11.81 11.15
CA ILE A 119 2.12 11.40 12.17
C ILE A 119 2.53 12.60 13.03
N PHE A 120 2.86 13.72 12.40
CA PHE A 120 3.39 14.89 13.11
C PHE A 120 2.35 15.72 13.84
N SER A 121 1.05 15.46 13.60
CA SER A 121 -0.07 16.02 14.38
C SER A 121 -0.48 15.14 15.58
N SER A 122 0.14 13.97 15.76
CA SER A 122 -0.13 13.09 16.90
C SER A 122 0.38 13.67 18.23
N ASP A 123 -0.07 13.09 19.33
CA ASP A 123 0.37 13.48 20.69
C ASP A 123 1.69 12.85 21.11
N TYR A 124 2.36 12.12 20.22
CA TYR A 124 3.66 11.52 20.51
C TYR A 124 4.75 12.59 20.68
N SER A 125 5.81 12.26 21.40
CA SER A 125 6.97 13.12 21.50
C SER A 125 7.63 13.36 20.13
N ALA A 126 8.41 14.42 19.99
CA ALA A 126 9.14 14.72 18.76
C ALA A 126 10.04 13.56 18.31
N ALA A 127 10.74 12.93 19.26
CA ALA A 127 11.60 11.77 18.98
C ALA A 127 10.78 10.55 18.50
N GLU A 128 9.64 10.28 19.13
CA GLU A 128 8.74 9.19 18.73
C GLU A 128 8.13 9.43 17.36
N LYS A 129 7.69 10.65 17.06
CA LYS A 129 7.17 11.01 15.72
C LYS A 129 8.20 10.72 14.62
N LEU A 130 9.45 11.08 14.83
CA LEU A 130 10.53 10.80 13.88
C LEU A 130 10.75 9.29 13.70
N GLN A 131 10.72 8.52 14.76
CA GLN A 131 10.89 7.07 14.70
C GLN A 131 9.70 6.38 14.03
N VAL A 132 8.47 6.79 14.33
CA VAL A 132 7.25 6.31 13.68
C VAL A 132 7.27 6.65 12.18
N TYR A 133 7.65 7.87 11.84
CA TYR A 133 7.80 8.29 10.45
C TYR A 133 8.85 7.46 9.71
N HIS A 134 10.03 7.31 10.29
CA HIS A 134 11.11 6.50 9.71
C HIS A 134 10.67 5.07 9.44
N PHE A 135 10.10 4.40 10.44
CA PHE A 135 9.59 3.03 10.29
C PHE A 135 8.51 2.94 9.19
N SER A 136 7.53 3.82 9.22
CA SER A 136 6.39 3.82 8.29
C SER A 136 6.83 4.08 6.86
N ILE A 137 7.68 5.06 6.62
CA ILE A 137 8.14 5.41 5.27
C ILE A 137 9.03 4.32 4.69
N ASN A 138 9.92 3.73 5.47
CA ASN A 138 10.76 2.64 4.98
C ASN A 138 9.94 1.37 4.68
N SER A 139 8.93 1.06 5.49
CA SER A 139 8.00 -0.04 5.20
C SER A 139 7.25 0.17 3.89
N ILE A 140 6.74 1.39 3.66
CA ILE A 140 6.08 1.77 2.40
C ILE A 140 7.05 1.67 1.22
N ASP A 141 8.28 2.15 1.36
CA ASP A 141 9.27 2.14 0.28
C ASP A 141 9.67 0.71 -0.12
N ILE A 142 9.83 -0.19 0.84
CA ILE A 142 10.11 -1.60 0.54
C ILE A 142 8.90 -2.25 -0.13
N ALA A 143 7.69 -2.00 0.35
CA ALA A 143 6.46 -2.48 -0.28
C ALA A 143 6.36 -2.01 -1.74
N MET A 144 6.68 -0.74 -2.00
CA MET A 144 6.73 -0.16 -3.35
C MET A 144 7.75 -0.88 -4.23
N GLU A 145 8.95 -1.12 -3.73
CA GLU A 145 10.00 -1.80 -4.52
C GLU A 145 9.55 -3.22 -4.90
N VAL A 146 8.97 -3.97 -3.97
CA VAL A 146 8.42 -5.31 -4.27
C VAL A 146 7.33 -5.20 -5.33
N MET A 147 6.40 -4.28 -5.17
CA MET A 147 5.28 -4.10 -6.09
C MET A 147 5.74 -3.71 -7.49
N THR A 148 6.66 -2.75 -7.63
CA THR A 148 7.13 -2.30 -8.94
C THR A 148 7.92 -3.38 -9.68
N ARG A 149 8.70 -4.17 -8.97
CA ARG A 149 9.40 -5.32 -9.56
C ARG A 149 8.43 -6.42 -9.99
N ALA A 150 7.46 -6.74 -9.15
CA ALA A 150 6.42 -7.73 -9.49
C ALA A 150 5.55 -7.24 -10.65
N PHE A 151 5.24 -5.96 -10.73
CA PHE A 151 4.52 -5.33 -11.83
C PHE A 151 5.23 -5.55 -13.18
N THR A 152 6.53 -5.37 -13.24
CA THR A 152 7.33 -5.57 -14.46
C THR A 152 7.20 -6.99 -14.99
N PHE A 153 7.18 -8.00 -14.12
CA PHE A 153 6.97 -9.40 -14.52
C PHE A 153 5.55 -9.67 -14.98
N SER A 154 4.55 -9.11 -14.33
CA SER A 154 3.12 -9.32 -14.65
C SER A 154 2.71 -8.65 -15.94
N ASP A 155 3.20 -7.43 -16.21
CA ASP A 155 2.89 -6.66 -17.43
C ASP A 155 3.38 -7.37 -18.69
N SER A 156 4.51 -8.05 -18.63
CA SER A 156 5.05 -8.82 -19.76
C SER A 156 4.27 -10.09 -20.12
N SER A 157 3.40 -10.57 -19.23
CA SER A 157 2.68 -11.85 -19.36
C SER A 157 1.15 -11.69 -19.52
N ALA A 158 0.59 -10.48 -19.42
CA ALA A 158 -0.85 -10.26 -19.44
C ALA A 158 -1.44 -10.21 -20.86
N SER A 159 -2.42 -11.07 -21.15
CA SER A 159 -3.33 -10.91 -22.30
C SER A 159 -4.59 -10.17 -21.86
N LYS A 160 -5.05 -9.20 -22.67
CA LYS A 160 -6.08 -8.21 -22.31
C LYS A 160 -7.53 -8.71 -22.25
N GLU A 161 -7.81 -9.97 -22.52
CA GLU A 161 -9.18 -10.43 -22.78
C GLU A 161 -9.99 -10.90 -21.55
N ASP A 162 -9.36 -11.07 -20.38
CA ASP A 162 -10.02 -11.61 -19.17
C ASP A 162 -10.09 -10.62 -17.99
N GLU A 163 -9.85 -9.35 -18.26
CA GLU A 163 -9.46 -8.35 -17.26
C GLU A 163 -10.51 -8.01 -16.20
N ASN A 164 -11.74 -7.77 -16.62
CA ASN A 164 -12.77 -7.25 -15.69
C ASN A 164 -13.27 -8.31 -14.69
N TYR A 165 -13.38 -9.56 -15.12
CA TYR A 165 -13.90 -10.63 -14.27
C TYR A 165 -12.90 -11.04 -13.17
N ARG A 166 -11.61 -11.07 -13.49
CA ARG A 166 -10.55 -11.45 -12.54
C ARG A 166 -10.27 -10.40 -11.48
N ILE A 167 -10.41 -9.12 -11.80
CA ILE A 167 -10.22 -8.02 -10.84
C ILE A 167 -11.22 -8.13 -9.70
N PHE A 168 -12.50 -8.33 -10.01
CA PHE A 168 -13.54 -8.48 -8.99
C PHE A 168 -13.33 -9.75 -8.16
N SER A 169 -12.94 -10.85 -8.78
CA SER A 169 -12.64 -12.12 -8.12
C SER A 169 -11.45 -12.02 -7.16
N LEU A 170 -10.38 -11.29 -7.52
CA LEU A 170 -9.21 -11.10 -6.67
C LEU A 170 -9.50 -10.18 -5.48
N LEU A 171 -10.35 -9.18 -5.67
CA LEU A 171 -10.78 -8.28 -4.59
C LEU A 171 -11.75 -8.99 -3.63
N GLU A 172 -12.65 -9.84 -4.15
CA GLU A 172 -13.56 -10.66 -3.32
C GLU A 172 -12.80 -11.71 -2.51
N ASN A 173 -11.84 -12.41 -3.11
CA ASN A 173 -11.04 -13.43 -2.40
C ASN A 173 -10.17 -12.83 -1.29
N ALA A 174 -9.73 -11.58 -1.43
CA ALA A 174 -9.02 -10.88 -0.37
C ALA A 174 -9.92 -10.51 0.83
N GLU A 175 -11.25 -10.58 0.68
CA GLU A 175 -12.23 -10.35 1.77
C GLU A 175 -12.60 -11.64 2.51
N GLU A 176 -12.46 -12.81 1.89
CA GLU A 176 -12.85 -14.11 2.48
C GLU A 176 -11.76 -14.76 3.34
N GLU A 177 -10.51 -14.32 3.28
CA GLU A 177 -9.40 -14.84 4.11
C GLU A 177 -9.29 -14.14 5.48
N LYS A 178 -10.44 -13.85 6.12
CA LYS A 178 -10.47 -13.34 7.50
C LYS A 178 -10.88 -14.43 8.48
#